data_b54f8c02ea8c70ca0640856d1b0e1557
#
_entry.id   b54f8c02ea8c70ca0640856d1b0e1557
#
_cell.length_a   1.000
_cell.length_b   1.000
_cell.length_c   1.000
_cell.angle_alpha   90.00
_cell.angle_beta   90.00
_cell.angle_gamma   90.00
#
_symmetry.space_group_name_H-M   'P 1'
#
loop_
_entity.id
_entity.type
_entity.pdbx_description
1 polymer ?
#
loop_
_entity_poly.entity_id
_entity_poly.type
_entity_poly.pdbx_seq_one_letter_code
_entity_poly.pdbx_strand_id
1 'polypeptide(L)'
;MIRSYRQRGHLIAKLDPLELLKSDYLEELHPESYGFKKEDYHKKIFLDGVTNKQHSTIKEILEFLREKYCDTIGYEYMHISNPTERKWFRDRVEIADDFQFTKNGKEAILNKLIQAEGFEKYLHTKYVGTKRFGLDGGESLIPALEQIIKIGGQSKIKEVKIGMSHRGRLNVLANVLQKSYKRIFNEFAGEINSTSEDGAGDVKYHLGASSNREFDGNSVHVSLTDNPSHLEAVNPVVLGQTRAKQFFHQDKERKKVIPILIHGDAAFAGQGVVAECFAMSGLPGHNTGGTIHIIVNNQIGFTTSPRFARSSPYPSDIAKMVDAPIIHVNGDDPEAVVYAARIATDFRLKFNRDVVIDLICYRRFGHNEGDEPSFTQPLMYKKIRSHPSPVKVYGEKLVHEGSISKDHLNNSIKKFKDLLDDQFKNAKNYKPKIEWFEGTWSRYKPESCLLYTSPSPRD
;
A
#
# COMPACT_ATOMS: atom_id res chain seq x y z
N MET A 1 1.59 -26.74 18.50
CA MET A 1 2.42 -26.35 17.36
C MET A 1 1.63 -25.68 16.25
N ILE A 2 0.72 -26.33 15.49
CA ILE A 2 -0.02 -25.67 14.36
C ILE A 2 -0.70 -24.38 14.79
N ARG A 3 -1.42 -24.39 15.93
CA ARG A 3 -2.06 -23.19 16.48
C ARG A 3 -1.05 -22.09 16.80
N SER A 4 0.13 -22.43 17.27
CA SER A 4 1.17 -21.45 17.60
C SER A 4 1.71 -20.75 16.35
N TYR A 5 1.92 -21.51 15.25
CA TYR A 5 2.28 -20.91 13.97
C TYR A 5 1.20 -19.95 13.43
N ARG A 6 -0.09 -20.35 13.52
CA ARG A 6 -1.22 -19.47 13.13
C ARG A 6 -1.27 -18.17 13.94
N GLN A 7 -0.80 -18.23 15.18
CA GLN A 7 -0.87 -17.12 16.13
C GLN A 7 0.40 -16.26 16.14
N ARG A 8 1.58 -16.87 15.94
CA ARG A 8 2.89 -16.22 16.16
C ARG A 8 3.91 -16.45 15.04
N GLY A 9 3.56 -17.18 14.00
CA GLY A 9 4.48 -17.44 12.87
C GLY A 9 4.99 -16.15 12.21
N HIS A 10 4.17 -15.10 12.17
CA HIS A 10 4.54 -13.80 11.65
C HIS A 10 5.76 -13.16 12.34
N LEU A 11 6.02 -13.51 13.61
CA LEU A 11 7.15 -12.95 14.38
C LEU A 11 8.53 -13.47 13.90
N ILE A 12 8.54 -14.59 13.18
CA ILE A 12 9.77 -15.16 12.60
C ILE A 12 9.75 -15.15 11.07
N ALA A 13 8.75 -14.49 10.47
CA ALA A 13 8.66 -14.35 9.03
C ALA A 13 9.75 -13.42 8.48
N LYS A 14 10.15 -13.64 7.23
CA LYS A 14 11.20 -12.88 6.53
C LYS A 14 10.65 -11.54 6.02
N LEU A 15 10.22 -10.68 6.93
CA LEU A 15 9.49 -9.46 6.60
C LEU A 15 10.39 -8.27 6.30
N ASP A 16 11.59 -8.20 6.91
CA ASP A 16 12.49 -7.06 6.76
C ASP A 16 13.41 -7.22 5.53
N PRO A 17 13.25 -6.40 4.47
CA PRO A 17 14.10 -6.46 3.30
C PRO A 17 15.58 -6.14 3.59
N LEU A 18 15.85 -5.43 4.69
CA LEU A 18 17.19 -5.07 5.10
C LEU A 18 17.84 -6.10 6.05
N GLU A 19 17.08 -7.07 6.54
CA GLU A 19 17.55 -8.08 7.51
C GLU A 19 18.23 -7.46 8.75
N LEU A 20 17.73 -6.32 9.20
CA LEU A 20 18.23 -5.64 10.40
C LEU A 20 17.54 -6.14 11.67
N LEU A 21 16.30 -6.62 11.52
CA LEU A 21 15.54 -7.20 12.60
C LEU A 21 15.92 -8.67 12.78
N LYS A 22 16.34 -9.02 13.98
CA LYS A 22 16.58 -10.42 14.35
C LYS A 22 15.29 -10.98 14.93
N SER A 23 14.86 -12.14 14.45
CA SER A 23 13.77 -12.87 15.07
C SER A 23 14.27 -13.56 16.35
N ASP A 24 13.45 -13.48 17.40
CA ASP A 24 13.72 -14.21 18.64
C ASP A 24 13.43 -15.71 18.46
N TYR A 25 14.10 -16.52 19.28
CA TYR A 25 13.75 -17.92 19.38
C TYR A 25 12.40 -18.07 20.10
N LEU A 26 11.42 -18.65 19.43
CA LEU A 26 10.09 -18.89 19.97
C LEU A 26 9.91 -20.38 20.23
N GLU A 27 10.02 -20.78 21.49
CA GLU A 27 9.98 -22.18 21.93
C GLU A 27 8.73 -22.91 21.41
N GLU A 28 7.58 -22.26 21.45
CA GLU A 28 6.30 -22.81 21.03
C GLU A 28 6.15 -23.08 19.52
N LEU A 29 7.13 -22.68 18.71
CA LEU A 29 7.18 -23.00 17.28
C LEU A 29 8.04 -24.25 17.00
N HIS A 30 8.65 -24.81 18.01
CA HIS A 30 9.52 -25.98 17.87
C HIS A 30 8.83 -27.26 18.35
N PRO A 31 8.92 -28.38 17.61
CA PRO A 31 8.28 -29.65 17.97
C PRO A 31 8.72 -30.19 19.31
N GLU A 32 9.95 -29.90 19.71
CA GLU A 32 10.56 -30.35 20.96
C GLU A 32 9.78 -29.87 22.18
N SER A 33 9.19 -28.65 22.14
CA SER A 33 8.37 -28.13 23.24
C SER A 33 7.03 -28.87 23.40
N TYR A 34 6.67 -29.69 22.41
CA TYR A 34 5.50 -30.58 22.46
C TYR A 34 5.88 -32.05 22.74
N GLY A 35 7.11 -32.31 23.17
CA GLY A 35 7.60 -33.63 23.48
C GLY A 35 8.05 -34.50 22.30
N PHE A 36 8.09 -33.94 21.09
CA PHE A 36 8.59 -34.64 19.92
C PHE A 36 10.12 -34.59 19.86
N LYS A 37 10.72 -35.74 19.51
CA LYS A 37 12.16 -35.85 19.25
C LYS A 37 12.43 -35.91 17.77
N LYS A 38 13.68 -35.71 17.36
CA LYS A 38 14.08 -35.77 15.94
C LYS A 38 13.72 -37.06 15.23
N GLU A 39 13.74 -38.19 16.00
CA GLU A 39 13.34 -39.52 15.53
C GLU A 39 11.84 -39.59 15.18
N ASP A 40 11.03 -38.69 15.73
CA ASP A 40 9.57 -38.65 15.49
C ASP A 40 9.20 -37.91 14.23
N TYR A 41 10.14 -37.17 13.65
CA TYR A 41 9.84 -36.26 12.52
C TYR A 41 9.29 -36.97 11.28
N HIS A 42 9.57 -38.25 11.09
CA HIS A 42 9.08 -39.07 9.99
C HIS A 42 7.82 -39.91 10.32
N LYS A 43 7.36 -39.87 11.59
CA LYS A 43 6.14 -40.56 11.99
C LYS A 43 4.91 -39.87 11.44
N LYS A 44 3.99 -40.65 10.85
CA LYS A 44 2.69 -40.14 10.40
C LYS A 44 1.78 -39.85 11.56
N ILE A 45 1.20 -38.67 11.57
CA ILE A 45 0.23 -38.17 12.57
C ILE A 45 -1.10 -37.96 11.87
N PHE A 46 -2.19 -38.36 12.52
CA PHE A 46 -3.54 -38.04 12.08
C PHE A 46 -3.89 -36.62 12.47
N LEU A 47 -4.37 -35.80 11.52
CA LEU A 47 -4.60 -34.37 11.69
C LEU A 47 -6.08 -33.99 11.78
N ASP A 48 -6.99 -34.94 11.59
CA ASP A 48 -8.46 -34.74 11.70
C ASP A 48 -8.96 -33.48 10.94
N GLY A 49 -8.43 -33.26 9.76
CA GLY A 49 -8.81 -32.10 8.94
C GLY A 49 -8.35 -30.72 9.45
N VAL A 50 -7.44 -30.68 10.45
CA VAL A 50 -6.86 -29.43 10.95
C VAL A 50 -6.05 -28.70 9.86
N THR A 51 -5.48 -29.47 8.95
CA THR A 51 -4.94 -29.00 7.67
C THR A 51 -5.74 -29.67 6.54
N ASN A 52 -5.45 -29.34 5.29
CA ASN A 52 -6.12 -29.99 4.14
C ASN A 52 -5.75 -31.49 3.96
N LYS A 53 -4.87 -32.05 4.82
CA LYS A 53 -4.43 -33.45 4.81
C LYS A 53 -4.96 -34.19 6.03
N GLN A 54 -5.39 -35.44 5.85
CA GLN A 54 -5.80 -36.31 6.96
C GLN A 54 -4.62 -36.83 7.78
N HIS A 55 -3.50 -37.10 7.12
CA HIS A 55 -2.28 -37.55 7.74
C HIS A 55 -1.08 -36.78 7.19
N SER A 56 -0.11 -36.48 8.04
CA SER A 56 1.16 -35.88 7.64
C SER A 56 2.24 -36.20 8.66
N THR A 57 3.50 -36.13 8.28
CA THR A 57 4.63 -36.24 9.20
C THR A 57 4.88 -34.89 9.86
N ILE A 58 5.56 -34.88 11.02
CA ILE A 58 5.96 -33.63 11.70
C ILE A 58 6.81 -32.75 10.78
N LYS A 59 7.69 -33.38 10.00
CA LYS A 59 8.52 -32.67 9.02
C LYS A 59 7.68 -31.93 7.98
N GLU A 60 6.73 -32.62 7.34
CA GLU A 60 5.84 -32.02 6.36
C GLU A 60 4.95 -30.94 6.95
N ILE A 61 4.50 -31.09 8.20
CA ILE A 61 3.74 -30.07 8.93
C ILE A 61 4.59 -28.82 9.14
N LEU A 62 5.84 -28.97 9.56
CA LEU A 62 6.75 -27.85 9.77
C LEU A 62 7.06 -27.11 8.46
N GLU A 63 7.36 -27.85 7.39
CA GLU A 63 7.61 -27.26 6.07
C GLU A 63 6.40 -26.45 5.60
N PHE A 64 5.19 -27.03 5.69
CA PHE A 64 3.95 -26.34 5.36
C PHE A 64 3.73 -25.08 6.21
N LEU A 65 3.89 -25.17 7.54
CA LEU A 65 3.66 -24.04 8.44
C LEU A 65 4.67 -22.92 8.23
N ARG A 66 5.94 -23.25 7.98
CA ARG A 66 6.98 -22.26 7.67
C ARG A 66 6.73 -21.59 6.34
N GLU A 67 6.35 -22.34 5.29
CA GLU A 67 5.99 -21.81 4.01
C GLU A 67 4.80 -20.84 4.11
N LYS A 68 3.72 -21.23 4.80
CA LYS A 68 2.49 -20.43 4.86
C LYS A 68 2.56 -19.25 5.83
N TYR A 69 3.36 -19.31 6.91
CA TYR A 69 3.32 -18.34 8.00
C TYR A 69 4.65 -17.62 8.30
N CYS A 70 5.76 -18.08 7.74
CA CYS A 70 7.08 -17.58 8.10
C CYS A 70 7.96 -17.21 6.89
N ASP A 71 7.39 -17.15 5.70
CA ASP A 71 8.12 -16.69 4.52
C ASP A 71 8.01 -15.16 4.38
N THR A 72 7.82 -14.60 3.20
CA THR A 72 7.76 -13.16 2.94
C THR A 72 6.43 -12.52 3.33
N ILE A 73 5.46 -13.31 3.82
CA ILE A 73 4.18 -12.85 4.37
C ILE A 73 3.98 -13.39 5.78
N GLY A 74 3.57 -12.51 6.70
CA GLY A 74 3.11 -12.83 8.04
C GLY A 74 1.65 -12.46 8.22
N TYR A 75 0.87 -13.30 8.89
CA TYR A 75 -0.57 -13.09 9.06
C TYR A 75 -0.97 -12.99 10.51
N GLU A 76 -1.77 -11.98 10.84
CA GLU A 76 -2.42 -11.85 12.13
C GLU A 76 -3.95 -11.84 11.93
N TYR A 77 -4.60 -12.94 12.29
CA TYR A 77 -6.06 -13.11 12.19
C TYR A 77 -6.66 -13.91 13.35
N MET A 78 -5.82 -14.46 14.21
CA MET A 78 -6.30 -15.29 15.33
C MET A 78 -7.00 -14.51 16.42
N HIS A 79 -6.85 -13.17 16.44
CA HIS A 79 -7.56 -12.25 17.33
C HIS A 79 -8.99 -11.96 16.86
N ILE A 80 -9.37 -12.29 15.62
CA ILE A 80 -10.71 -12.07 15.09
C ILE A 80 -11.72 -12.89 15.89
N SER A 81 -12.68 -12.22 16.51
CA SER A 81 -13.71 -12.86 17.36
C SER A 81 -14.71 -13.67 16.53
N ASN A 82 -15.08 -13.19 15.34
CA ASN A 82 -16.02 -13.86 14.44
C ASN A 82 -15.41 -15.15 13.85
N PRO A 83 -15.96 -16.35 14.17
CA PRO A 83 -15.40 -17.60 13.72
C PRO A 83 -15.49 -17.80 12.20
N THR A 84 -16.49 -17.21 11.53
CA THR A 84 -16.65 -17.31 10.07
C THR A 84 -15.58 -16.51 9.35
N GLU A 85 -15.30 -15.29 9.79
CA GLU A 85 -14.24 -14.43 9.25
C GLU A 85 -12.86 -15.08 9.48
N ARG A 86 -12.60 -15.54 10.71
CA ARG A 86 -11.36 -16.22 11.07
C ARG A 86 -11.14 -17.50 10.27
N LYS A 87 -12.21 -18.32 10.08
CA LYS A 87 -12.15 -19.54 9.25
C LYS A 87 -11.85 -19.20 7.81
N TRP A 88 -12.53 -18.21 7.25
CA TRP A 88 -12.30 -17.80 5.85
C TRP A 88 -10.85 -17.36 5.63
N PHE A 89 -10.31 -16.57 6.57
CA PHE A 89 -8.92 -16.09 6.46
C PHE A 89 -7.92 -17.24 6.52
N ARG A 90 -8.11 -18.15 7.49
CA ARG A 90 -7.30 -19.36 7.58
C ARG A 90 -7.36 -20.18 6.29
N ASP A 91 -8.57 -20.44 5.78
CA ASP A 91 -8.77 -21.26 4.60
C ASP A 91 -8.12 -20.60 3.37
N ARG A 92 -8.09 -19.27 3.32
CA ARG A 92 -7.41 -18.53 2.25
C ARG A 92 -5.89 -18.66 2.33
N VAL A 93 -5.32 -18.73 3.51
CA VAL A 93 -3.87 -18.90 3.73
C VAL A 93 -3.44 -20.36 3.53
N GLU A 94 -4.22 -21.33 4.04
CA GLU A 94 -3.79 -22.72 4.13
C GLU A 94 -4.31 -23.63 3.01
N ILE A 95 -5.51 -23.35 2.46
CA ILE A 95 -6.23 -24.28 1.57
C ILE A 95 -6.30 -23.73 0.15
N ALA A 96 -6.31 -22.42 -0.05
CA ALA A 96 -6.32 -21.86 -1.39
C ALA A 96 -5.12 -22.43 -2.17
N ASP A 97 -5.40 -22.96 -3.37
CA ASP A 97 -4.36 -23.42 -4.28
C ASP A 97 -3.25 -22.37 -4.38
N ASP A 98 -2.01 -22.81 -4.42
CA ASP A 98 -0.86 -21.92 -4.50
C ASP A 98 -1.08 -20.95 -5.66
N PHE A 99 -1.44 -19.72 -5.30
CA PHE A 99 -1.74 -18.69 -6.28
C PHE A 99 -0.46 -18.34 -7.01
N GLN A 100 -0.36 -18.86 -8.22
CA GLN A 100 0.77 -18.56 -9.09
C GLN A 100 0.39 -17.49 -10.10
N PHE A 101 1.22 -16.48 -10.19
CA PHE A 101 1.06 -15.48 -11.24
C PHE A 101 1.40 -16.08 -12.60
N THR A 102 0.55 -15.82 -13.58
CA THR A 102 0.88 -16.11 -14.98
C THR A 102 2.09 -15.28 -15.41
N LYS A 103 2.78 -15.69 -16.46
CA LYS A 103 3.88 -14.92 -17.06
C LYS A 103 3.47 -13.46 -17.30
N ASN A 104 2.30 -13.22 -17.89
CA ASN A 104 1.78 -11.87 -18.13
C ASN A 104 1.52 -11.11 -16.84
N GLY A 105 1.08 -11.78 -15.78
CA GLY A 105 0.89 -11.18 -14.46
C GLY A 105 2.21 -10.73 -13.83
N LYS A 106 3.24 -11.56 -13.88
CA LYS A 106 4.59 -11.24 -13.41
C LYS A 106 5.18 -10.05 -14.19
N GLU A 107 5.02 -10.04 -15.51
CA GLU A 107 5.48 -8.95 -16.38
C GLU A 107 4.71 -7.64 -16.09
N ALA A 108 3.41 -7.70 -15.82
CA ALA A 108 2.63 -6.54 -15.43
C ALA A 108 3.11 -5.94 -14.09
N ILE A 109 3.43 -6.78 -13.10
CA ILE A 109 4.03 -6.35 -11.82
C ILE A 109 5.37 -5.66 -12.08
N LEU A 110 6.26 -6.30 -12.85
CA LEU A 110 7.57 -5.73 -13.19
C LEU A 110 7.44 -4.37 -13.89
N ASN A 111 6.53 -4.24 -14.84
CA ASN A 111 6.30 -2.97 -15.53
C ASN A 111 5.84 -1.86 -14.58
N LYS A 112 5.01 -2.17 -13.58
CA LYS A 112 4.60 -1.20 -12.56
C LYS A 112 5.76 -0.82 -11.63
N LEU A 113 6.63 -1.75 -11.28
CA LEU A 113 7.85 -1.44 -10.54
C LEU A 113 8.81 -0.55 -11.35
N ILE A 114 9.01 -0.85 -12.64
CA ILE A 114 9.84 -0.03 -13.54
C ILE A 114 9.29 1.40 -13.64
N GLN A 115 7.96 1.56 -13.71
CA GLN A 115 7.31 2.86 -13.72
C GLN A 115 7.53 3.60 -12.39
N ALA A 116 7.32 2.93 -11.26
CA ALA A 116 7.48 3.51 -9.95
C ALA A 116 8.93 3.96 -9.68
N GLU A 117 9.87 3.05 -9.82
CA GLU A 117 11.30 3.32 -9.55
C GLU A 117 11.91 4.28 -10.59
N GLY A 118 11.58 4.07 -11.87
CA GLY A 118 12.09 4.91 -12.96
C GLY A 118 11.65 6.36 -12.83
N PHE A 119 10.41 6.60 -12.39
CA PHE A 119 9.88 7.93 -12.15
C PHE A 119 10.61 8.63 -10.99
N GLU A 120 10.80 7.94 -9.85
CA GLU A 120 11.55 8.50 -8.70
C GLU A 120 12.99 8.83 -9.06
N LYS A 121 13.70 7.90 -9.73
CA LYS A 121 15.07 8.13 -10.21
C LYS A 121 15.17 9.30 -11.18
N TYR A 122 14.17 9.43 -12.06
CA TYR A 122 14.12 10.54 -13.01
C TYR A 122 13.98 11.87 -12.30
N LEU A 123 13.05 11.98 -11.36
CA LEU A 123 12.85 13.18 -10.55
C LEU A 123 14.10 13.50 -9.73
N HIS A 124 14.73 12.49 -9.14
CA HIS A 124 15.96 12.68 -8.38
C HIS A 124 17.09 13.27 -9.22
N THR A 125 17.21 12.84 -10.48
CA THR A 125 18.24 13.32 -11.40
C THR A 125 17.96 14.73 -11.93
N LYS A 126 16.69 15.04 -12.22
CA LYS A 126 16.30 16.32 -12.83
C LYS A 126 16.10 17.45 -11.81
N TYR A 127 15.70 17.12 -10.60
CA TYR A 127 15.32 18.08 -9.55
C TYR A 127 16.08 17.78 -8.25
N VAL A 128 17.42 17.88 -8.32
CA VAL A 128 18.32 17.58 -7.20
C VAL A 128 17.98 18.46 -5.99
N GLY A 129 17.84 17.84 -4.81
CA GLY A 129 17.57 18.53 -3.56
C GLY A 129 16.13 19.09 -3.40
N THR A 130 15.31 19.00 -4.43
CA THR A 130 13.92 19.45 -4.35
C THR A 130 13.09 18.44 -3.56
N LYS A 131 12.33 18.91 -2.55
CA LYS A 131 11.42 18.08 -1.76
C LYS A 131 10.36 17.46 -2.64
N ARG A 132 10.25 16.15 -2.62
CA ARG A 132 9.25 15.35 -3.33
C ARG A 132 8.65 14.23 -2.48
N PHE A 133 9.31 13.86 -1.37
CA PHE A 133 8.95 12.75 -0.48
C PHE A 133 8.75 11.43 -1.26
N GLY A 134 9.81 11.00 -1.93
CA GLY A 134 9.80 9.85 -2.83
C GLY A 134 9.41 8.53 -2.18
N LEU A 135 8.94 7.62 -3.02
CA LEU A 135 8.52 6.25 -2.63
C LEU A 135 9.71 5.27 -2.61
N ASP A 136 10.92 5.74 -2.95
CA ASP A 136 12.11 4.91 -3.12
C ASP A 136 12.31 3.91 -1.96
N GLY A 137 12.30 2.62 -2.26
CA GLY A 137 12.35 1.50 -1.31
C GLY A 137 10.98 0.89 -0.98
N GLY A 138 9.87 1.51 -1.42
CA GLY A 138 8.51 1.04 -1.22
C GLY A 138 7.70 0.91 -2.52
N GLU A 139 8.37 0.72 -3.66
CA GLU A 139 7.79 0.73 -5.01
C GLU A 139 6.68 -0.29 -5.20
N SER A 140 6.69 -1.38 -4.44
CA SER A 140 5.67 -2.44 -4.46
C SER A 140 4.27 -1.94 -4.05
N LEU A 141 4.16 -0.74 -3.45
CA LEU A 141 2.88 -0.07 -3.22
C LEU A 141 2.10 0.13 -4.53
N ILE A 142 2.79 0.45 -5.63
CA ILE A 142 2.13 0.76 -6.91
C ILE A 142 1.42 -0.46 -7.51
N PRO A 143 2.06 -1.61 -7.70
CA PRO A 143 1.36 -2.82 -8.15
C PRO A 143 0.29 -3.30 -7.15
N ALA A 144 0.45 -3.08 -5.82
CA ALA A 144 -0.58 -3.38 -4.84
C ALA A 144 -1.86 -2.56 -5.06
N LEU A 145 -1.74 -1.26 -5.23
CA LEU A 145 -2.88 -0.37 -5.52
C LEU A 145 -3.57 -0.75 -6.84
N GLU A 146 -2.79 -1.04 -7.88
CA GLU A 146 -3.34 -1.50 -9.17
C GLU A 146 -4.14 -2.80 -9.01
N GLN A 147 -3.67 -3.74 -8.18
CA GLN A 147 -4.37 -4.98 -7.90
C GLN A 147 -5.69 -4.75 -7.17
N ILE A 148 -5.71 -3.87 -6.15
CA ILE A 148 -6.93 -3.52 -5.40
C ILE A 148 -7.96 -2.89 -6.36
N ILE A 149 -7.54 -1.93 -7.16
CA ILE A 149 -8.42 -1.22 -8.11
C ILE A 149 -8.95 -2.20 -9.17
N LYS A 150 -8.10 -3.08 -9.69
CA LYS A 150 -8.48 -4.12 -10.66
C LYS A 150 -9.55 -5.05 -10.11
N ILE A 151 -9.35 -5.63 -8.92
CA ILE A 151 -10.33 -6.53 -8.29
C ILE A 151 -11.62 -5.77 -8.00
N GLY A 152 -11.52 -4.54 -7.49
CA GLY A 152 -12.66 -3.66 -7.29
C GLY A 152 -13.46 -3.46 -8.58
N GLY A 153 -12.78 -3.14 -9.68
CA GLY A 153 -13.41 -2.98 -10.98
C GLY A 153 -14.11 -4.23 -11.49
N GLN A 154 -13.45 -5.37 -11.40
CA GLN A 154 -14.01 -6.68 -11.75
C GLN A 154 -15.21 -7.06 -10.86
N SER A 155 -15.23 -6.57 -9.62
CA SER A 155 -16.33 -6.76 -8.66
C SER A 155 -17.42 -5.69 -8.74
N LYS A 156 -17.46 -4.89 -9.83
CA LYS A 156 -18.47 -3.87 -10.12
C LYS A 156 -18.46 -2.66 -9.17
N ILE A 157 -17.35 -2.40 -8.49
CA ILE A 157 -17.13 -1.16 -7.75
C ILE A 157 -17.24 0.02 -8.72
N LYS A 158 -17.82 1.12 -8.27
CA LYS A 158 -18.01 2.35 -9.05
C LYS A 158 -16.98 3.43 -8.73
N GLU A 159 -16.60 3.54 -7.44
CA GLU A 159 -15.63 4.53 -7.02
C GLU A 159 -14.62 3.95 -6.02
N VAL A 160 -13.38 4.40 -6.13
CA VAL A 160 -12.31 4.19 -5.16
C VAL A 160 -11.84 5.55 -4.66
N LYS A 161 -11.92 5.77 -3.35
CA LYS A 161 -11.46 6.99 -2.68
C LYS A 161 -10.15 6.70 -1.97
N ILE A 162 -9.08 7.43 -2.31
CA ILE A 162 -7.76 7.26 -1.73
C ILE A 162 -7.43 8.47 -0.84
N GLY A 163 -6.95 8.19 0.38
CA GLY A 163 -6.30 9.18 1.24
C GLY A 163 -4.89 8.73 1.53
N MET A 164 -3.93 9.67 1.54
CA MET A 164 -2.55 9.33 1.85
C MET A 164 -1.75 10.56 2.30
N SER A 165 -0.66 10.30 3.02
CA SER A 165 0.34 11.30 3.35
C SER A 165 1.14 11.74 2.10
N HIS A 166 2.15 12.57 2.31
CA HIS A 166 3.03 13.10 1.25
C HIS A 166 3.92 12.02 0.58
N ARG A 167 4.35 10.98 1.34
CA ARG A 167 5.32 9.99 0.82
C ARG A 167 4.73 9.12 -0.27
N GLY A 168 5.38 9.14 -1.43
CA GLY A 168 4.92 8.42 -2.61
C GLY A 168 3.73 9.03 -3.33
N ARG A 169 3.21 10.21 -2.88
CA ARG A 169 2.03 10.83 -3.49
C ARG A 169 2.24 11.15 -4.97
N LEU A 170 3.39 11.70 -5.35
CA LEU A 170 3.67 11.99 -6.76
C LEU A 170 3.67 10.71 -7.63
N ASN A 171 4.16 9.62 -7.06
CA ASN A 171 4.15 8.32 -7.73
C ASN A 171 2.73 7.77 -7.90
N VAL A 172 1.90 7.87 -6.86
CA VAL A 172 0.47 7.49 -6.93
C VAL A 172 -0.28 8.37 -7.94
N LEU A 173 -0.05 9.69 -7.94
CA LEU A 173 -0.63 10.61 -8.92
C LEU A 173 -0.28 10.20 -10.36
N ALA A 174 1.00 9.89 -10.63
CA ALA A 174 1.46 9.52 -11.96
C ALA A 174 1.01 8.11 -12.38
N ASN A 175 1.32 7.09 -11.56
CA ASN A 175 1.27 5.70 -11.97
C ASN A 175 -0.04 4.97 -11.61
N VAL A 176 -0.87 5.56 -10.72
CA VAL A 176 -2.18 5.03 -10.34
C VAL A 176 -3.30 5.91 -10.86
N LEU A 177 -3.25 7.24 -10.60
CA LEU A 177 -4.26 8.20 -11.07
C LEU A 177 -4.04 8.65 -12.51
N GLN A 178 -2.96 8.22 -13.15
CA GLN A 178 -2.62 8.55 -14.55
C GLN A 178 -2.47 10.06 -14.82
N LYS A 179 -2.09 10.84 -13.79
CA LYS A 179 -1.74 12.24 -13.97
C LYS A 179 -0.55 12.34 -14.93
N SER A 180 -0.67 13.15 -15.98
CA SER A 180 0.36 13.28 -17.01
C SER A 180 1.73 13.65 -16.44
N TYR A 181 2.79 12.95 -16.82
CA TYR A 181 4.17 13.29 -16.45
C TYR A 181 4.53 14.72 -16.90
N LYS A 182 4.07 15.16 -18.06
CA LYS A 182 4.25 16.54 -18.54
C LYS A 182 3.74 17.56 -17.54
N ARG A 183 2.55 17.33 -16.99
CA ARG A 183 1.94 18.20 -15.99
C ARG A 183 2.78 18.22 -14.70
N ILE A 184 3.21 17.06 -14.22
CA ILE A 184 4.04 16.98 -13.02
C ILE A 184 5.37 17.72 -13.23
N PHE A 185 6.03 17.52 -14.37
CA PHE A 185 7.28 18.23 -14.68
C PHE A 185 7.08 19.75 -14.83
N ASN A 186 5.95 20.19 -15.38
CA ASN A 186 5.58 21.60 -15.44
C ASN A 186 5.38 22.20 -14.04
N GLU A 187 4.68 21.47 -13.15
CA GLU A 187 4.52 21.86 -11.73
C GLU A 187 5.87 21.95 -10.98
N PHE A 188 6.87 21.15 -11.35
CA PHE A 188 8.23 21.27 -10.81
C PHE A 188 8.99 22.49 -11.37
N ALA A 189 8.75 22.87 -12.61
CA ALA A 189 9.39 24.03 -13.21
C ALA A 189 8.89 25.38 -12.63
N GLY A 190 7.85 25.35 -11.81
CA GLY A 190 7.27 26.55 -11.20
C GLY A 190 6.41 27.38 -12.17
N GLU A 191 6.09 26.84 -13.34
CA GLU A 191 5.20 27.46 -14.34
C GLU A 191 3.73 27.28 -13.98
N ILE A 192 3.38 27.18 -12.71
CA ILE A 192 2.02 27.40 -12.26
C ILE A 192 1.79 28.90 -12.43
N ASN A 193 1.11 29.26 -13.53
CA ASN A 193 0.74 30.66 -13.78
C ASN A 193 0.00 31.18 -12.54
N SER A 194 0.67 32.05 -11.79
CA SER A 194 0.16 32.76 -10.62
C SER A 194 -0.96 33.77 -10.95
N THR A 195 -1.44 33.77 -12.20
CA THR A 195 -2.47 34.67 -12.71
C THR A 195 -3.86 34.03 -12.78
N SER A 196 -4.03 32.75 -12.50
CA SER A 196 -5.36 32.17 -12.32
C SER A 196 -5.71 32.17 -10.84
N GLU A 197 -6.81 32.82 -10.49
CA GLU A 197 -7.43 32.83 -9.15
C GLU A 197 -7.69 31.42 -8.60
N ASP A 198 -7.42 30.38 -9.40
CA ASP A 198 -7.67 28.97 -9.14
C ASP A 198 -6.45 28.19 -8.62
N GLY A 199 -5.31 28.81 -8.51
CA GLY A 199 -4.08 28.21 -7.98
C GLY A 199 -3.86 28.66 -6.56
N ALA A 200 -4.57 28.12 -5.57
CA ALA A 200 -4.10 28.17 -4.21
C ALA A 200 -2.68 27.58 -4.22
N GLY A 201 -1.64 28.40 -3.98
CA GLY A 201 -0.22 28.07 -4.10
C GLY A 201 0.25 26.89 -3.22
N ASP A 202 -0.50 25.81 -3.22
CA ASP A 202 -0.20 24.61 -2.45
C ASP A 202 0.92 23.80 -3.11
N VAL A 203 1.63 23.07 -2.28
CA VAL A 203 2.79 22.30 -2.71
C VAL A 203 2.35 21.03 -3.47
N LYS A 204 3.09 20.68 -4.51
CA LYS A 204 2.78 19.60 -5.43
C LYS A 204 2.49 18.23 -4.78
N TYR A 205 3.06 17.97 -3.61
CA TYR A 205 2.85 16.73 -2.85
C TYR A 205 1.65 16.77 -1.89
N HIS A 206 0.82 17.82 -1.95
CA HIS A 206 -0.50 17.88 -1.29
C HIS A 206 -1.65 17.71 -2.29
N LEU A 207 -1.40 17.90 -3.58
CA LEU A 207 -2.42 17.89 -4.61
C LEU A 207 -3.14 16.54 -4.73
N GLY A 208 -4.43 16.61 -4.98
CA GLY A 208 -5.28 15.49 -5.39
C GLY A 208 -5.36 15.35 -6.91
N ALA A 209 -6.02 14.29 -7.33
CA ALA A 209 -6.42 14.06 -8.73
C ALA A 209 -7.50 12.98 -8.79
N SER A 210 -8.16 12.88 -9.94
CA SER A 210 -9.06 11.77 -10.24
C SER A 210 -8.93 11.30 -11.67
N SER A 211 -9.27 10.05 -11.91
CA SER A 211 -9.32 9.45 -13.26
C SER A 211 -10.33 8.33 -13.33
N ASN A 212 -10.82 8.04 -14.51
CA ASN A 212 -11.68 6.89 -14.77
C ASN A 212 -10.81 5.73 -15.29
N ARG A 213 -11.04 4.55 -14.78
CA ARG A 213 -10.34 3.32 -15.14
C ARG A 213 -11.36 2.28 -15.59
N GLU A 214 -11.07 1.61 -16.70
CA GLU A 214 -11.97 0.60 -17.27
C GLU A 214 -11.47 -0.82 -16.93
N PHE A 215 -12.37 -1.66 -16.43
CA PHE A 215 -12.11 -3.05 -16.11
C PHE A 215 -13.28 -3.93 -16.55
N ASP A 216 -13.07 -4.78 -17.56
CA ASP A 216 -14.05 -5.75 -18.05
C ASP A 216 -15.44 -5.11 -18.31
N GLY A 217 -15.46 -3.90 -18.90
CA GLY A 217 -16.66 -3.13 -19.20
C GLY A 217 -17.27 -2.39 -18.01
N ASN A 218 -16.61 -2.36 -16.86
CA ASN A 218 -16.99 -1.53 -15.72
C ASN A 218 -16.04 -0.33 -15.55
N SER A 219 -16.61 0.88 -15.59
CA SER A 219 -15.85 2.11 -15.31
C SER A 219 -15.78 2.36 -13.80
N VAL A 220 -14.57 2.55 -13.29
CA VAL A 220 -14.27 2.87 -11.90
C VAL A 220 -13.67 4.25 -11.81
N HIS A 221 -14.32 5.15 -11.09
CA HIS A 221 -13.78 6.46 -10.77
C HIS A 221 -12.80 6.35 -9.59
N VAL A 222 -11.52 6.58 -9.85
CA VAL A 222 -10.47 6.57 -8.81
C VAL A 222 -10.09 8.01 -8.48
N SER A 223 -10.11 8.37 -7.21
CA SER A 223 -9.76 9.72 -6.77
C SER A 223 -8.86 9.71 -5.54
N LEU A 224 -7.83 10.55 -5.56
CA LEU A 224 -6.95 10.85 -4.45
C LEU A 224 -7.34 12.20 -3.87
N THR A 225 -7.72 12.20 -2.60
CA THR A 225 -8.09 13.43 -1.88
C THR A 225 -6.85 14.28 -1.63
N ASP A 226 -6.92 15.56 -1.93
CA ASP A 226 -5.92 16.55 -1.50
C ASP A 226 -5.92 16.69 0.03
N ASN A 227 -4.76 16.98 0.61
CA ASN A 227 -4.63 17.15 2.05
C ASN A 227 -3.39 17.98 2.43
N PRO A 228 -3.42 18.66 3.57
CA PRO A 228 -2.26 19.36 4.10
C PRO A 228 -1.21 18.38 4.67
N SER A 229 -0.09 18.91 5.16
CA SER A 229 0.99 18.13 5.81
C SER A 229 0.61 17.53 7.17
N HIS A 230 -0.60 17.76 7.67
CA HIS A 230 -1.09 17.16 8.92
C HIS A 230 -1.35 15.68 8.72
N LEU A 231 -0.41 14.85 9.20
CA LEU A 231 -0.48 13.40 9.03
C LEU A 231 -1.78 12.84 9.63
N GLU A 232 -2.42 11.94 8.87
CA GLU A 232 -3.64 11.22 9.21
C GLU A 232 -4.93 12.06 9.28
N ALA A 233 -4.86 13.40 9.19
CA ALA A 233 -6.04 14.26 9.18
C ALA A 233 -6.97 14.00 8.00
N VAL A 234 -6.46 13.47 6.90
CA VAL A 234 -7.23 13.08 5.70
C VAL A 234 -8.10 11.83 5.92
N ASN A 235 -7.80 10.99 6.91
CA ASN A 235 -8.51 9.74 7.13
C ASN A 235 -10.02 9.95 7.33
N PRO A 236 -10.49 10.71 8.32
CA PRO A 236 -11.92 10.95 8.50
C PRO A 236 -12.55 11.68 7.30
N VAL A 237 -11.79 12.53 6.60
CA VAL A 237 -12.27 13.22 5.39
C VAL A 237 -12.60 12.20 4.29
N VAL A 238 -11.70 11.26 4.00
CA VAL A 238 -11.92 10.20 3.00
C VAL A 238 -13.05 9.28 3.39
N LEU A 239 -13.17 8.93 4.67
CA LEU A 239 -14.28 8.12 5.17
C LEU A 239 -15.61 8.84 5.00
N GLY A 240 -15.67 10.15 5.34
CA GLY A 240 -16.85 10.99 5.13
C GLY A 240 -17.21 11.12 3.65
N GLN A 241 -16.23 11.38 2.77
CA GLN A 241 -16.45 11.42 1.32
C GLN A 241 -16.96 10.08 0.78
N THR A 242 -16.38 8.96 1.23
CA THR A 242 -16.84 7.61 0.86
C THR A 242 -18.28 7.39 1.26
N ARG A 243 -18.64 7.76 2.49
CA ARG A 243 -20.00 7.62 3.01
C ARG A 243 -20.99 8.48 2.22
N ALA A 244 -20.63 9.71 1.86
CA ALA A 244 -21.43 10.58 1.02
C ALA A 244 -21.64 9.99 -0.39
N LYS A 245 -20.58 9.47 -1.02
CA LYS A 245 -20.65 8.82 -2.31
C LYS A 245 -21.54 7.57 -2.29
N GLN A 246 -21.44 6.74 -1.23
CA GLN A 246 -22.35 5.60 -1.03
C GLN A 246 -23.82 6.05 -0.95
N PHE A 247 -24.09 7.17 -0.29
CA PHE A 247 -25.42 7.75 -0.23
C PHE A 247 -25.92 8.16 -1.63
N PHE A 248 -25.12 8.88 -2.41
CA PHE A 248 -25.47 9.30 -3.77
C PHE A 248 -25.66 8.11 -4.73
N HIS A 249 -24.88 7.05 -4.57
CA HIS A 249 -25.03 5.80 -5.34
C HIS A 249 -26.15 4.88 -4.84
N GLN A 250 -26.89 5.28 -3.80
CA GLN A 250 -27.90 4.42 -3.12
C GLN A 250 -27.29 3.06 -2.71
N ASP A 251 -26.02 3.07 -2.30
CA ASP A 251 -25.23 1.90 -1.94
C ASP A 251 -25.48 1.49 -0.48
N LYS A 252 -26.66 0.92 -0.23
CA LYS A 252 -27.06 0.48 1.12
C LYS A 252 -26.16 -0.63 1.66
N GLU A 253 -25.63 -1.47 0.77
CA GLU A 253 -24.74 -2.58 1.12
C GLU A 253 -23.25 -2.17 1.24
N ARG A 254 -22.91 -0.91 0.91
CA ARG A 254 -21.54 -0.37 0.95
C ARG A 254 -20.53 -1.17 0.11
N LYS A 255 -20.98 -1.62 -1.05
CA LYS A 255 -20.21 -2.44 -1.99
C LYS A 255 -19.81 -1.71 -3.28
N LYS A 256 -20.31 -0.47 -3.50
CA LYS A 256 -20.03 0.28 -4.74
C LYS A 256 -18.87 1.26 -4.59
N VAL A 257 -18.54 1.68 -3.36
CA VAL A 257 -17.46 2.64 -3.10
C VAL A 257 -16.52 2.10 -2.04
N ILE A 258 -15.23 2.06 -2.34
CA ILE A 258 -14.17 1.56 -1.45
C ILE A 258 -13.24 2.69 -1.01
N PRO A 259 -13.03 2.90 0.29
CA PRO A 259 -11.95 3.74 0.79
C PRO A 259 -10.64 2.95 0.88
N ILE A 260 -9.54 3.60 0.47
CA ILE A 260 -8.16 3.13 0.68
C ILE A 260 -7.44 4.23 1.44
N LEU A 261 -6.80 3.89 2.55
CA LEU A 261 -5.98 4.81 3.33
C LEU A 261 -4.54 4.32 3.37
N ILE A 262 -3.61 5.18 2.98
CA ILE A 262 -2.17 4.87 2.91
C ILE A 262 -1.45 5.69 3.96
N HIS A 263 -0.74 5.01 4.85
CA HIS A 263 -0.15 5.55 6.06
C HIS A 263 1.36 5.40 6.09
N GLY A 264 2.04 6.26 6.85
CA GLY A 264 3.39 5.97 7.35
C GLY A 264 3.29 5.20 8.68
N ASP A 265 4.26 4.34 8.99
CA ASP A 265 4.24 3.48 10.18
C ASP A 265 4.19 4.26 11.50
N ALA A 266 5.00 5.29 11.64
CA ALA A 266 5.02 6.12 12.84
C ALA A 266 3.72 6.92 13.03
N ALA A 267 3.15 7.43 11.94
CA ALA A 267 1.90 8.19 11.99
C ALA A 267 0.71 7.28 12.31
N PHE A 268 0.64 6.09 11.70
CA PHE A 268 -0.42 5.12 11.98
C PHE A 268 -0.46 4.70 13.44
N ALA A 269 0.69 4.41 14.04
CA ALA A 269 0.79 4.02 15.45
C ALA A 269 0.61 5.20 16.41
N GLY A 270 0.98 6.44 16.02
CA GLY A 270 1.12 7.56 16.93
C GLY A 270 0.03 8.63 16.86
N GLN A 271 -0.71 8.74 15.76
CA GLN A 271 -1.76 9.76 15.60
C GLN A 271 -3.11 9.24 16.10
N GLY A 272 -3.68 9.90 17.15
CA GLY A 272 -4.93 9.49 17.78
C GLY A 272 -6.12 9.37 16.82
N VAL A 273 -6.16 10.19 15.76
CA VAL A 273 -7.23 10.15 14.76
C VAL A 273 -7.34 8.81 14.04
N VAL A 274 -6.26 8.02 13.97
CA VAL A 274 -6.31 6.66 13.41
C VAL A 274 -7.17 5.75 14.29
N ALA A 275 -6.94 5.77 15.61
CA ALA A 275 -7.75 5.02 16.57
C ALA A 275 -9.21 5.46 16.55
N GLU A 276 -9.48 6.78 16.45
CA GLU A 276 -10.82 7.33 16.36
C GLU A 276 -11.55 6.85 15.10
N CYS A 277 -10.86 6.79 13.94
CA CYS A 277 -11.42 6.25 12.70
C CYS A 277 -11.79 4.77 12.86
N PHE A 278 -10.92 3.95 13.46
CA PHE A 278 -11.24 2.55 13.76
C PHE A 278 -12.42 2.42 14.72
N ALA A 279 -12.45 3.21 15.79
CA ALA A 279 -13.56 3.18 16.76
C ALA A 279 -14.91 3.52 16.11
N MET A 280 -14.92 4.34 15.07
CA MET A 280 -16.13 4.71 14.33
C MET A 280 -16.49 3.73 13.20
N SER A 281 -15.56 2.89 12.74
CA SER A 281 -15.72 2.11 11.49
C SER A 281 -16.92 1.15 11.50
N GLY A 282 -17.31 0.63 12.66
CA GLY A 282 -18.48 -0.26 12.85
C GLY A 282 -19.79 0.46 13.15
N LEU A 283 -19.80 1.77 13.41
CA LEU A 283 -21.00 2.50 13.80
C LEU A 283 -21.95 2.73 12.61
N PRO A 284 -23.27 2.57 12.78
CA PRO A 284 -24.24 2.65 11.66
C PRO A 284 -24.14 3.94 10.85
N GLY A 285 -23.88 5.10 11.50
CA GLY A 285 -23.78 6.40 10.84
C GLY A 285 -22.46 6.59 10.08
N HIS A 286 -21.38 5.94 10.52
CA HIS A 286 -20.00 6.16 10.03
C HIS A 286 -19.47 5.01 9.14
N ASN A 287 -20.04 3.81 9.30
CA ASN A 287 -19.60 2.62 8.59
C ASN A 287 -19.59 2.81 7.06
N THR A 288 -18.43 2.56 6.45
CA THR A 288 -18.21 2.61 4.99
C THR A 288 -18.19 1.21 4.33
N GLY A 289 -18.45 0.16 5.09
CA GLY A 289 -18.29 -1.22 4.62
C GLY A 289 -16.82 -1.67 4.61
N GLY A 290 -16.02 -1.11 5.52
CA GLY A 290 -14.61 -1.41 5.69
C GLY A 290 -13.68 -0.60 4.79
N THR A 291 -12.50 -0.34 5.31
CA THR A 291 -11.40 0.37 4.68
C THR A 291 -10.23 -0.58 4.43
N ILE A 292 -9.57 -0.45 3.29
CA ILE A 292 -8.28 -1.10 3.07
C ILE A 292 -7.20 -0.13 3.52
N HIS A 293 -6.54 -0.44 4.63
CA HIS A 293 -5.42 0.33 5.14
C HIS A 293 -4.11 -0.25 4.63
N ILE A 294 -3.21 0.59 4.13
CA ILE A 294 -1.86 0.19 3.70
C ILE A 294 -0.85 1.03 4.46
N ILE A 295 -0.05 0.40 5.28
CA ILE A 295 1.04 1.05 6.00
C ILE A 295 2.30 0.91 5.15
N VAL A 296 2.83 2.01 4.63
CA VAL A 296 4.16 2.03 4.00
C VAL A 296 5.18 2.12 5.13
N ASN A 297 5.51 0.95 5.68
CA ASN A 297 6.35 0.77 6.85
C ASN A 297 7.82 0.79 6.43
N ASN A 298 8.39 1.96 6.34
CA ASN A 298 9.80 2.13 5.99
C ASN A 298 10.75 2.04 7.19
N GLN A 299 10.26 1.59 8.33
CA GLN A 299 11.02 1.28 9.54
C GLN A 299 11.75 2.49 10.15
N ILE A 300 11.26 3.70 9.89
CA ILE A 300 11.81 4.93 10.46
C ILE A 300 10.76 6.04 10.49
N GLY A 301 10.52 6.65 11.64
CA GLY A 301 9.67 7.83 11.80
C GLY A 301 10.52 9.10 11.87
N PHE A 302 10.53 9.92 10.80
CA PHE A 302 11.44 11.05 10.65
C PHE A 302 12.92 10.63 10.82
N THR A 303 13.46 10.66 12.04
CA THR A 303 14.79 10.19 12.43
C THR A 303 14.76 9.14 13.54
N THR A 304 13.58 8.69 13.97
CA THR A 304 13.40 7.78 15.09
C THR A 304 13.20 6.35 14.59
N SER A 305 14.01 5.41 15.07
CA SER A 305 13.83 3.99 14.77
C SER A 305 12.62 3.39 15.51
N PRO A 306 12.02 2.30 15.02
CA PRO A 306 10.84 1.68 15.63
C PRO A 306 11.00 1.34 17.12
N ARG A 307 12.19 0.91 17.53
CA ARG A 307 12.52 0.59 18.92
C ARG A 307 12.24 1.73 19.90
N PHE A 308 12.34 2.98 19.44
CA PHE A 308 12.12 4.18 20.25
C PHE A 308 10.83 4.92 19.89
N ALA A 309 10.09 4.44 18.89
CA ALA A 309 8.91 5.11 18.36
C ALA A 309 7.59 4.55 18.90
N ARG A 310 7.55 3.26 19.27
CA ARG A 310 6.33 2.59 19.75
C ARG A 310 6.63 1.44 20.70
N SER A 311 5.66 1.12 21.55
CA SER A 311 5.77 -0.01 22.51
C SER A 311 5.33 -1.34 21.90
N SER A 312 4.49 -1.31 20.86
CA SER A 312 4.00 -2.52 20.18
C SER A 312 5.01 -3.06 19.17
N PRO A 313 5.02 -4.37 18.88
CA PRO A 313 5.86 -4.98 17.83
C PRO A 313 5.64 -4.35 16.46
N TYR A 314 4.36 -4.10 16.09
CA TYR A 314 3.99 -3.56 14.80
C TYR A 314 3.23 -2.25 14.91
N PRO A 315 3.33 -1.36 13.91
CA PRO A 315 2.51 -0.16 13.87
C PRO A 315 1.01 -0.50 13.71
N SER A 316 0.70 -1.64 13.13
CA SER A 316 -0.64 -2.15 12.84
C SER A 316 -1.41 -2.66 14.06
N ASP A 317 -0.77 -2.81 15.21
CA ASP A 317 -1.39 -3.39 16.40
C ASP A 317 -2.66 -2.65 16.87
N ILE A 318 -2.77 -1.36 16.57
CA ILE A 318 -3.95 -0.56 16.85
C ILE A 318 -5.22 -1.08 16.15
N ALA A 319 -5.09 -1.74 15.00
CA ALA A 319 -6.22 -2.28 14.24
C ALA A 319 -6.86 -3.51 14.90
N LYS A 320 -6.16 -4.15 15.84
CA LYS A 320 -6.68 -5.30 16.61
C LYS A 320 -7.87 -4.92 17.48
N MET A 321 -8.02 -3.62 17.84
CA MET A 321 -9.16 -3.16 18.66
C MET A 321 -10.52 -3.37 17.98
N VAL A 322 -10.54 -3.50 16.64
CA VAL A 322 -11.78 -3.71 15.85
C VAL A 322 -11.78 -5.07 15.13
N ASP A 323 -10.96 -6.01 15.58
CA ASP A 323 -10.82 -7.35 14.97
C ASP A 323 -10.41 -7.32 13.48
N ALA A 324 -9.71 -6.28 13.02
CA ALA A 324 -9.25 -6.20 11.65
C ALA A 324 -8.09 -7.19 11.40
N PRO A 325 -8.13 -8.04 10.37
CA PRO A 325 -6.99 -8.86 10.00
C PRO A 325 -5.83 -8.01 9.52
N ILE A 326 -4.61 -8.46 9.82
CA ILE A 326 -3.38 -7.77 9.44
C ILE A 326 -2.52 -8.70 8.60
N ILE A 327 -2.01 -8.20 7.48
CA ILE A 327 -1.11 -8.91 6.57
C ILE A 327 0.20 -8.13 6.53
N HIS A 328 1.25 -8.67 7.15
CA HIS A 328 2.59 -8.13 7.04
C HIS A 328 3.25 -8.70 5.80
N VAL A 329 3.90 -7.89 5.01
CA VAL A 329 4.53 -8.35 3.77
C VAL A 329 5.83 -7.63 3.49
N ASN A 330 6.83 -8.39 3.04
CA ASN A 330 8.13 -7.87 2.62
C ASN A 330 7.98 -7.11 1.29
N GLY A 331 8.35 -5.82 1.30
CA GLY A 331 8.24 -4.95 0.12
C GLY A 331 9.13 -5.34 -1.06
N ASP A 332 10.18 -6.12 -0.84
CA ASP A 332 11.06 -6.62 -1.90
C ASP A 332 10.52 -7.89 -2.59
N ASP A 333 9.40 -8.43 -2.10
CA ASP A 333 8.65 -9.49 -2.78
C ASP A 333 7.35 -8.94 -3.37
N PRO A 334 7.37 -8.36 -4.58
CA PRO A 334 6.19 -7.73 -5.15
C PRO A 334 5.07 -8.71 -5.50
N GLU A 335 5.36 -9.99 -5.73
CA GLU A 335 4.34 -11.02 -5.91
C GLU A 335 3.58 -11.24 -4.60
N ALA A 336 4.29 -11.37 -3.48
CA ALA A 336 3.70 -11.46 -2.15
C ALA A 336 2.86 -10.22 -1.80
N VAL A 337 3.35 -9.02 -2.14
CA VAL A 337 2.63 -7.75 -1.92
C VAL A 337 1.32 -7.71 -2.72
N VAL A 338 1.35 -8.10 -3.99
CA VAL A 338 0.14 -8.14 -4.84
C VAL A 338 -0.83 -9.21 -4.35
N TYR A 339 -0.34 -10.35 -3.85
CA TYR A 339 -1.16 -11.39 -3.25
C TYR A 339 -1.81 -10.92 -1.94
N ALA A 340 -1.08 -10.23 -1.06
CA ALA A 340 -1.62 -9.61 0.15
C ALA A 340 -2.73 -8.60 -0.19
N ALA A 341 -2.52 -7.76 -1.21
CA ALA A 341 -3.51 -6.81 -1.70
C ALA A 341 -4.79 -7.50 -2.20
N ARG A 342 -4.65 -8.66 -2.86
CA ARG A 342 -5.78 -9.48 -3.29
C ARG A 342 -6.57 -10.02 -2.09
N ILE A 343 -5.89 -10.64 -1.11
CA ILE A 343 -6.56 -11.18 0.10
C ILE A 343 -7.31 -10.07 0.84
N ALA A 344 -6.68 -8.93 1.02
CA ALA A 344 -7.27 -7.78 1.70
C ALA A 344 -8.54 -7.28 0.97
N THR A 345 -8.47 -7.18 -0.36
CA THR A 345 -9.62 -6.75 -1.16
C THR A 345 -10.77 -7.76 -1.10
N ASP A 346 -10.46 -9.04 -1.24
CA ASP A 346 -11.45 -10.13 -1.15
C ASP A 346 -12.13 -10.15 0.24
N PHE A 347 -11.35 -9.95 1.32
CA PHE A 347 -11.87 -9.90 2.69
C PHE A 347 -12.83 -8.72 2.86
N ARG A 348 -12.40 -7.51 2.47
CA ARG A 348 -13.22 -6.29 2.54
C ARG A 348 -14.52 -6.44 1.77
N LEU A 349 -14.46 -6.96 0.53
CA LEU A 349 -15.64 -7.14 -0.32
C LEU A 349 -16.62 -8.19 0.23
N LYS A 350 -16.10 -9.23 0.89
CA LYS A 350 -16.91 -10.30 1.44
C LYS A 350 -17.57 -9.94 2.76
N PHE A 351 -16.83 -9.31 3.67
CA PHE A 351 -17.27 -9.10 5.04
C PHE A 351 -17.63 -7.65 5.38
N ASN A 352 -17.36 -6.70 4.48
CA ASN A 352 -17.55 -5.28 4.74
C ASN A 352 -16.84 -4.80 6.02
N ARG A 353 -15.59 -5.24 6.23
CA ARG A 353 -14.76 -4.95 7.40
C ARG A 353 -13.43 -4.35 6.99
N ASP A 354 -12.83 -3.62 7.93
CA ASP A 354 -11.48 -3.10 7.78
C ASP A 354 -10.45 -4.22 7.66
N VAL A 355 -9.38 -3.95 6.93
CA VAL A 355 -8.23 -4.84 6.76
C VAL A 355 -6.96 -4.02 6.63
N VAL A 356 -5.86 -4.50 7.18
CA VAL A 356 -4.58 -3.79 7.16
C VAL A 356 -3.53 -4.60 6.42
N ILE A 357 -2.81 -3.93 5.51
CA ILE A 357 -1.58 -4.42 4.89
C ILE A 357 -0.43 -3.62 5.48
N ASP A 358 0.48 -4.25 6.19
CA ASP A 358 1.71 -3.66 6.67
C ASP A 358 2.84 -3.99 5.68
N LEU A 359 3.07 -3.07 4.75
CA LEU A 359 4.08 -3.18 3.70
C LEU A 359 5.44 -2.78 4.28
N ILE A 360 6.21 -3.75 4.73
CA ILE A 360 7.52 -3.53 5.34
C ILE A 360 8.55 -3.32 4.24
N CYS A 361 9.12 -2.13 4.24
CA CYS A 361 10.05 -1.67 3.23
C CYS A 361 11.17 -0.82 3.87
N TYR A 362 11.81 0.02 3.10
CA TYR A 362 12.81 0.97 3.61
C TYR A 362 12.67 2.32 2.90
N ARG A 363 13.31 3.33 3.43
CA ARG A 363 13.38 4.68 2.86
C ARG A 363 14.79 4.95 2.35
N ARG A 364 14.97 5.06 1.04
CA ARG A 364 16.29 5.16 0.43
C ARG A 364 16.98 6.49 0.72
N PHE A 365 16.25 7.58 0.79
CA PHE A 365 16.76 8.93 1.08
C PHE A 365 16.36 9.39 2.49
N GLY A 366 16.66 10.64 2.86
CA GLY A 366 16.24 11.23 4.11
C GLY A 366 14.72 11.37 4.26
N HIS A 367 14.27 12.07 5.30
CA HIS A 367 12.85 12.37 5.44
C HIS A 367 12.35 13.15 4.22
N ASN A 368 13.14 14.07 3.73
CA ASN A 368 13.03 14.64 2.40
C ASN A 368 14.41 14.55 1.68
N GLU A 369 14.45 14.89 0.40
CA GLU A 369 15.63 14.71 -0.44
C GLU A 369 16.79 15.69 -0.15
N GLY A 370 16.56 16.69 0.72
CA GLY A 370 17.60 17.60 1.20
C GLY A 370 18.31 17.11 2.48
N ASP A 371 17.78 16.06 3.13
CA ASP A 371 18.32 15.55 4.39
C ASP A 371 19.38 14.46 4.14
N GLU A 372 20.46 14.46 4.93
CA GLU A 372 21.45 13.37 4.95
C GLU A 372 21.13 12.40 6.10
N PRO A 373 20.49 11.26 5.82
CA PRO A 373 19.96 10.39 6.87
C PRO A 373 21.06 9.57 7.60
N SER A 374 22.25 9.48 7.06
CA SER A 374 23.34 8.76 7.70
C SER A 374 23.89 9.46 8.95
N PHE A 375 23.55 10.74 9.16
CA PHE A 375 23.92 11.45 10.40
C PHE A 375 23.20 10.88 11.62
N THR A 376 21.97 10.42 11.44
CA THR A 376 21.15 9.85 12.54
C THR A 376 21.08 8.34 12.53
N GLN A 377 21.11 7.71 11.34
CA GLN A 377 20.97 6.24 11.15
C GLN A 377 22.11 5.66 10.29
N PRO A 378 23.37 5.75 10.72
CA PRO A 378 24.51 5.37 9.88
C PRO A 378 24.52 3.89 9.48
N LEU A 379 24.15 2.98 10.39
CA LEU A 379 24.15 1.53 10.12
C LEU A 379 23.05 1.15 9.14
N MET A 380 21.83 1.66 9.35
CA MET A 380 20.70 1.41 8.47
C MET A 380 20.99 1.92 7.05
N TYR A 381 21.48 3.14 6.90
CA TYR A 381 21.75 3.70 5.58
C TYR A 381 22.99 3.13 4.91
N LYS A 382 23.96 2.60 5.67
CA LYS A 382 25.03 1.78 5.09
C LYS A 382 24.47 0.53 4.41
N LYS A 383 23.50 -0.15 5.06
CA LYS A 383 22.82 -1.33 4.49
C LYS A 383 21.97 -0.92 3.28
N ILE A 384 21.16 0.14 3.37
CA ILE A 384 20.31 0.64 2.29
C ILE A 384 21.11 0.99 1.04
N ARG A 385 22.27 1.65 1.19
CA ARG A 385 23.11 2.03 0.04
C ARG A 385 23.63 0.82 -0.74
N SER A 386 23.91 -0.30 -0.07
CA SER A 386 24.33 -1.55 -0.69
C SER A 386 23.18 -2.44 -1.16
N HIS A 387 21.96 -2.14 -0.73
CA HIS A 387 20.78 -2.95 -1.04
C HIS A 387 20.30 -2.70 -2.47
N PRO A 388 20.09 -3.75 -3.28
CA PRO A 388 19.55 -3.60 -4.63
C PRO A 388 18.13 -3.04 -4.60
N SER A 389 17.70 -2.40 -5.68
CA SER A 389 16.35 -1.88 -5.78
C SER A 389 15.33 -3.00 -6.08
N PRO A 390 14.02 -2.81 -5.74
CA PRO A 390 12.97 -3.80 -6.03
C PRO A 390 12.90 -4.20 -7.51
N VAL A 391 13.12 -3.28 -8.44
CA VAL A 391 13.18 -3.60 -9.89
C VAL A 391 14.34 -4.55 -10.19
N LYS A 392 15.50 -4.33 -9.57
CA LYS A 392 16.66 -5.20 -9.78
C LYS A 392 16.43 -6.59 -9.18
N VAL A 393 15.98 -6.66 -7.92
CA VAL A 393 15.67 -7.92 -7.22
C VAL A 393 14.67 -8.75 -8.01
N TYR A 394 13.54 -8.15 -8.33
CA TYR A 394 12.47 -8.86 -9.02
C TYR A 394 12.79 -9.16 -10.48
N GLY A 395 13.42 -8.22 -11.20
CA GLY A 395 13.83 -8.43 -12.58
C GLY A 395 14.84 -9.57 -12.73
N GLU A 396 15.85 -9.64 -11.84
CA GLU A 396 16.82 -10.74 -11.82
C GLU A 396 16.14 -12.08 -11.47
N LYS A 397 15.17 -12.10 -10.54
CA LYS A 397 14.34 -13.29 -10.24
C LYS A 397 13.63 -13.78 -11.49
N LEU A 398 12.95 -12.91 -12.23
CA LEU A 398 12.20 -13.29 -13.44
C LEU A 398 13.12 -13.77 -14.59
N VAL A 399 14.31 -13.21 -14.71
CA VAL A 399 15.32 -13.69 -15.68
C VAL A 399 15.81 -15.07 -15.29
N HIS A 400 16.10 -15.29 -14.01
CA HIS A 400 16.56 -16.60 -13.49
C HIS A 400 15.49 -17.70 -13.66
N GLU A 401 14.23 -17.37 -13.45
CA GLU A 401 13.08 -18.27 -13.66
C GLU A 401 12.78 -18.52 -15.15
N GLY A 402 13.43 -17.81 -16.08
CA GLY A 402 13.15 -17.88 -17.51
C GLY A 402 11.81 -17.24 -17.92
N SER A 403 11.19 -16.46 -17.04
CA SER A 403 9.95 -15.74 -17.35
C SER A 403 10.16 -14.63 -18.37
N ILE A 404 11.32 -13.94 -18.30
CA ILE A 404 11.73 -12.91 -19.27
C ILE A 404 13.22 -13.07 -19.61
N SER A 405 13.66 -12.46 -20.71
CA SER A 405 15.09 -12.36 -21.02
C SER A 405 15.71 -11.11 -20.37
N LYS A 406 17.02 -11.13 -20.16
CA LYS A 406 17.78 -9.96 -19.68
C LYS A 406 17.65 -8.76 -20.63
N ASP A 407 17.62 -9.00 -21.94
CA ASP A 407 17.42 -7.96 -22.94
C ASP A 407 16.01 -7.34 -22.84
N HIS A 408 14.98 -8.15 -22.58
CA HIS A 408 13.63 -7.67 -22.36
C HIS A 408 13.57 -6.73 -21.15
N LEU A 409 14.18 -7.12 -20.03
CA LEU A 409 14.28 -6.27 -18.82
C LEU A 409 14.95 -4.93 -19.13
N ASN A 410 16.14 -4.97 -19.73
CA ASN A 410 16.90 -3.75 -20.05
C ASN A 410 16.15 -2.84 -21.04
N ASN A 411 15.51 -3.42 -22.06
CA ASN A 411 14.71 -2.68 -23.02
C ASN A 411 13.48 -2.03 -22.38
N SER A 412 12.82 -2.70 -21.43
CA SER A 412 11.66 -2.15 -20.72
C SER A 412 12.06 -0.93 -19.86
N ILE A 413 13.18 -1.03 -19.14
CA ILE A 413 13.73 0.08 -18.35
C ILE A 413 14.11 1.25 -19.27
N LYS A 414 14.80 0.98 -20.37
CA LYS A 414 15.18 2.01 -21.34
C LYS A 414 13.98 2.69 -21.96
N LYS A 415 13.01 1.91 -22.44
CA LYS A 415 11.78 2.44 -23.05
C LYS A 415 11.03 3.39 -22.12
N PHE A 416 10.96 3.05 -20.83
CA PHE A 416 10.31 3.94 -19.86
C PHE A 416 11.10 5.21 -19.62
N LYS A 417 12.44 5.14 -19.55
CA LYS A 417 13.30 6.31 -19.45
C LYS A 417 13.16 7.22 -20.67
N ASP A 418 13.15 6.66 -21.89
CA ASP A 418 12.98 7.41 -23.12
C ASP A 418 11.61 8.11 -23.17
N LEU A 419 10.55 7.46 -22.65
CA LEU A 419 9.25 8.07 -22.45
C LEU A 419 9.32 9.30 -21.52
N LEU A 420 9.98 9.17 -20.37
CA LEU A 420 10.11 10.29 -19.44
C LEU A 420 10.94 11.44 -20.02
N ASP A 421 11.99 11.17 -20.79
CA ASP A 421 12.78 12.17 -21.49
C ASP A 421 11.93 12.94 -22.54
N ASP A 422 11.06 12.25 -23.28
CA ASP A 422 10.12 12.88 -24.19
C ASP A 422 9.11 13.76 -23.44
N GLN A 423 8.50 13.23 -22.38
CA GLN A 423 7.52 13.94 -21.55
C GLN A 423 8.13 15.19 -20.90
N PHE A 424 9.39 15.12 -20.47
CA PHE A 424 10.12 16.23 -19.88
C PHE A 424 10.40 17.34 -20.90
N LYS A 425 10.87 17.00 -22.11
CA LYS A 425 11.08 17.96 -23.20
C LYS A 425 9.79 18.71 -23.55
N ASN A 426 8.67 18.00 -23.56
CA ASN A 426 7.36 18.55 -23.93
C ASN A 426 6.66 19.26 -22.75
N ALA A 427 7.17 19.19 -21.53
CA ALA A 427 6.58 19.83 -20.36
C ALA A 427 6.57 21.36 -20.44
N LYS A 428 7.59 21.98 -21.04
CA LYS A 428 7.69 23.44 -21.23
C LYS A 428 6.51 24.04 -22.01
N ASN A 429 5.90 23.27 -22.92
CA ASN A 429 4.79 23.71 -23.76
C ASN A 429 3.43 23.24 -23.21
N TYR A 430 3.41 22.67 -22.01
CA TYR A 430 2.17 22.19 -21.39
C TYR A 430 1.32 23.36 -20.93
N LYS A 431 0.09 23.42 -21.42
CA LYS A 431 -0.92 24.36 -20.92
C LYS A 431 -1.84 23.63 -19.96
N PRO A 432 -1.86 24.00 -18.66
CA PRO A 432 -2.73 23.35 -17.68
C PRO A 432 -4.20 23.43 -18.12
N LYS A 433 -4.91 22.30 -18.06
CA LYS A 433 -6.37 22.28 -18.15
C LYS A 433 -6.92 22.23 -16.74
N ILE A 434 -8.00 22.94 -16.49
CA ILE A 434 -8.72 22.89 -15.22
C ILE A 434 -9.47 21.55 -15.21
N GLU A 435 -8.95 20.57 -14.46
CA GLU A 435 -9.52 19.21 -14.42
C GLU A 435 -10.39 18.94 -13.18
N TRP A 436 -10.40 19.84 -12.21
CA TRP A 436 -11.11 19.65 -10.95
C TRP A 436 -12.58 20.08 -10.99
N PHE A 437 -13.02 20.77 -12.04
CA PHE A 437 -14.43 21.07 -12.33
C PHE A 437 -15.07 20.10 -13.32
N GLU A 438 -14.70 18.83 -13.30
CA GLU A 438 -15.33 17.83 -14.16
C GLU A 438 -16.59 17.21 -13.56
N GLY A 439 -17.42 16.60 -14.41
CA GLY A 439 -18.64 15.91 -14.02
C GLY A 439 -19.71 16.87 -13.48
N THR A 440 -20.22 16.63 -12.27
CA THR A 440 -21.30 17.42 -11.67
C THR A 440 -20.90 18.87 -11.40
N TRP A 441 -19.61 19.15 -11.20
CA TRP A 441 -19.08 20.47 -10.91
C TRP A 441 -18.82 21.33 -12.14
N SER A 442 -18.80 20.76 -13.36
CA SER A 442 -18.52 21.49 -14.61
C SER A 442 -19.47 22.65 -14.92
N ARG A 443 -20.67 22.63 -14.32
CA ARG A 443 -21.67 23.69 -14.43
C ARG A 443 -21.46 24.85 -13.46
N TYR A 444 -20.60 24.72 -12.47
CA TYR A 444 -20.28 25.79 -11.54
C TYR A 444 -19.08 26.59 -12.09
N LYS A 445 -19.22 27.89 -12.15
CA LYS A 445 -18.12 28.80 -12.49
C LYS A 445 -17.67 29.49 -11.20
N PRO A 446 -16.35 29.70 -10.99
CA PRO A 446 -15.90 30.52 -9.89
C PRO A 446 -16.47 31.93 -10.07
N GLU A 447 -17.17 32.40 -9.07
CA GLU A 447 -17.64 33.81 -8.99
C GLU A 447 -16.45 34.71 -8.65
N SER A 448 -16.47 35.96 -9.12
CA SER A 448 -15.43 36.90 -8.75
C SER A 448 -15.48 37.21 -7.25
N CYS A 449 -14.33 37.43 -6.64
CA CYS A 449 -14.19 37.67 -5.20
C CYS A 449 -15.10 38.79 -4.67
N LEU A 450 -15.47 39.73 -5.52
CA LEU A 450 -16.40 40.83 -5.22
C LEU A 450 -17.85 40.38 -4.92
N LEU A 451 -18.24 39.18 -5.37
CA LEU A 451 -19.56 38.60 -5.10
C LEU A 451 -19.62 37.83 -3.76
N TYR A 452 -18.48 37.60 -3.14
CA TYR A 452 -18.41 36.93 -1.83
C TYR A 452 -18.39 37.90 -0.65
N THR A 453 -18.43 39.19 -0.87
CA THR A 453 -18.69 40.13 0.20
C THR A 453 -20.15 39.99 0.59
N SER A 454 -20.44 39.02 1.44
CA SER A 454 -21.67 38.98 2.20
C SER A 454 -21.81 40.32 2.93
N PRO A 455 -22.94 41.03 2.81
CA PRO A 455 -23.16 42.16 3.68
C PRO A 455 -22.98 41.70 5.14
N SER A 456 -22.28 42.48 5.92
CA SER A 456 -22.09 42.18 7.32
C SER A 456 -23.48 41.95 7.95
N PRO A 457 -23.65 40.91 8.82
CA PRO A 457 -24.92 40.77 9.55
C PRO A 457 -25.31 41.96 10.38
N ARG A 458 -24.50 43.02 10.38
CA ARG A 458 -24.75 44.31 11.05
C ARG A 458 -25.16 45.41 10.09
N ASP A 459 -25.12 45.19 8.80
CA ASP A 459 -25.63 46.07 7.78
C ASP A 459 -27.00 45.55 7.29
#